data_f0b049828f5811e5d946b8b8bcbd8739
#
_entry.id   f0b049828f5811e5d946b8b8bcbd8739
#
_cell.length_a   1.000
_cell.length_b   1.000
_cell.length_c   1.000
_cell.angle_alpha   90.00
_cell.angle_beta   90.00
_cell.angle_gamma   90.00
#
_symmetry.space_group_name_H-M   'P 1'
#
loop_
_entity.id
_entity.type
_entity.pdbx_description
1 polymer ?
#
loop_
_entity_poly.entity_id
_entity_poly.type
_entity_poly.pdbx_seq_one_letter_code
_entity_poly.pdbx_strand_id
1 'polypeptide(L)'
;MSTTTTPPVTTQEQALTADASVPEWTPPSWDEIVREHTPRVYRLAYRLTGNVHDAEDLTHDVFIRVFRSLGTYTPGTFEGWLHRITTNVFLDKMRRKQRIRFDALSDEAAARLTSRSATPEQAFEQNHLGDDVQKALDALPPQFRAAVV
;
A
#
# COMPACT_ATOMS: atom_id res chain seq x y z
N MET A 1 21.87 -12.37 -70.21
CA MET A 1 22.49 -12.38 -68.92
C MET A 1 21.76 -11.42 -68.06
N SER A 2 20.90 -11.96 -67.23
CA SER A 2 20.07 -11.19 -66.38
C SER A 2 20.62 -11.32 -64.96
N THR A 3 21.15 -10.25 -64.47
CA THR A 3 21.49 -10.12 -63.05
C THR A 3 20.26 -9.67 -62.29
N THR A 4 19.61 -10.57 -61.67
CA THR A 4 18.48 -10.27 -60.80
C THR A 4 19.02 -9.76 -59.47
N THR A 5 19.03 -8.47 -59.30
CA THR A 5 19.33 -7.86 -58.02
C THR A 5 18.07 -7.90 -57.20
N THR A 6 18.04 -8.80 -56.24
CA THR A 6 16.98 -8.85 -55.23
C THR A 6 17.17 -7.65 -54.30
N PRO A 7 16.20 -6.76 -54.14
CA PRO A 7 16.33 -5.67 -53.19
C PRO A 7 16.31 -6.22 -51.76
N PRO A 8 17.12 -5.67 -50.88
CA PRO A 8 17.10 -6.09 -49.48
C PRO A 8 15.77 -5.70 -48.81
N VAL A 9 15.03 -6.67 -48.43
CA VAL A 9 13.72 -6.51 -47.79
C VAL A 9 13.83 -6.05 -46.32
N THR A 10 15.06 -5.84 -45.88
CA THR A 10 15.36 -5.68 -44.43
C THR A 10 15.00 -4.31 -43.85
N THR A 11 14.73 -3.30 -44.66
CA THR A 11 14.55 -1.93 -44.18
C THR A 11 13.13 -1.63 -43.71
N GLN A 12 12.13 -2.34 -44.23
CA GLN A 12 10.74 -2.11 -43.81
C GLN A 12 10.34 -2.82 -42.54
N GLU A 13 10.95 -3.94 -42.25
CA GLU A 13 10.65 -4.71 -41.07
C GLU A 13 11.22 -4.08 -39.77
N GLN A 14 12.33 -3.38 -39.90
CA GLN A 14 12.91 -2.62 -38.79
C GLN A 14 12.15 -1.31 -38.49
N ALA A 15 11.48 -0.73 -39.47
CA ALA A 15 10.68 0.47 -39.24
C ALA A 15 9.36 0.17 -38.53
N LEU A 16 8.80 -1.02 -38.74
CA LEU A 16 7.58 -1.46 -38.06
C LEU A 16 7.79 -1.85 -36.58
N THR A 17 8.99 -2.27 -36.22
CA THR A 17 9.33 -2.59 -34.87
C THR A 17 9.69 -1.37 -34.03
N ALA A 18 10.10 -0.27 -34.67
CA ALA A 18 10.40 0.97 -33.97
C ALA A 18 9.14 1.77 -33.64
N ASP A 19 8.06 1.60 -34.38
CA ASP A 19 6.79 2.29 -34.14
C ASP A 19 5.87 1.50 -33.18
N ALA A 20 6.22 0.28 -32.86
CA ALA A 20 5.57 -0.51 -31.82
C ALA A 20 6.07 -0.16 -30.42
N SER A 21 6.77 0.94 -30.23
CA SER A 21 7.00 1.52 -28.91
C SER A 21 5.72 2.22 -28.44
N VAL A 22 4.66 1.45 -28.29
CA VAL A 22 3.68 1.66 -27.26
C VAL A 22 4.51 1.96 -26.02
N PRO A 23 4.25 3.06 -25.29
CA PRO A 23 4.99 3.32 -24.08
C PRO A 23 4.89 2.07 -23.22
N GLU A 24 5.95 1.28 -23.27
CA GLU A 24 6.10 0.15 -22.40
C GLU A 24 5.96 0.71 -21.00
N TRP A 25 4.84 0.41 -20.35
CA TRP A 25 4.65 0.77 -18.97
C TRP A 25 5.83 0.17 -18.20
N THR A 26 6.84 0.99 -17.98
CA THR A 26 7.94 0.66 -17.10
C THR A 26 7.42 0.83 -15.70
N PRO A 27 7.37 -0.24 -14.88
CA PRO A 27 7.01 -0.07 -13.49
C PRO A 27 7.94 0.96 -12.87
N PRO A 28 7.40 1.93 -12.11
CA PRO A 28 8.22 2.90 -11.43
C PRO A 28 9.22 2.16 -10.52
N SER A 29 10.40 2.74 -10.34
CA SER A 29 11.41 2.15 -9.46
C SER A 29 10.85 2.03 -8.03
N TRP A 30 11.34 1.06 -7.27
CA TRP A 30 10.89 0.87 -5.90
C TRP A 30 11.02 2.14 -5.05
N ASP A 31 12.12 2.87 -5.21
CA ASP A 31 12.36 4.12 -4.49
C ASP A 31 11.32 5.20 -4.84
N GLU A 32 10.91 5.28 -6.09
CA GLU A 32 9.86 6.20 -6.52
C GLU A 32 8.50 5.82 -5.93
N ILE A 33 8.16 4.54 -5.93
CA ILE A 33 6.91 4.05 -5.33
C ILE A 33 6.87 4.40 -3.85
N VAL A 34 7.92 4.11 -3.11
CA VAL A 34 8.00 4.40 -1.68
C VAL A 34 7.90 5.90 -1.43
N ARG A 35 8.67 6.70 -2.16
CA ARG A 35 8.70 8.16 -1.98
C ARG A 35 7.35 8.81 -2.26
N GLU A 36 6.71 8.42 -3.34
CA GLU A 36 5.45 9.02 -3.79
C GLU A 36 4.26 8.59 -2.92
N HIS A 37 4.22 7.32 -2.54
CA HIS A 37 3.04 6.74 -1.91
C HIS A 37 3.11 6.62 -0.38
N THR A 38 4.28 6.78 0.23
CA THR A 38 4.42 6.71 1.69
C THR A 38 3.50 7.66 2.45
N PRO A 39 3.40 8.95 2.11
CA PRO A 39 2.51 9.86 2.83
C PRO A 39 1.04 9.44 2.76
N ARG A 40 0.62 8.91 1.64
CA ARG A 40 -0.76 8.45 1.44
C ARG A 40 -1.06 7.19 2.25
N VAL A 41 -0.18 6.21 2.17
CA VAL A 41 -0.30 4.96 2.94
C VAL A 41 -0.26 5.25 4.43
N TYR A 42 0.64 6.12 4.87
CA TYR A 42 0.75 6.51 6.27
C TYR A 42 -0.53 7.18 6.78
N ARG A 43 -1.10 8.11 6.03
CA ARG A 43 -2.38 8.74 6.37
C ARG A 43 -3.50 7.74 6.54
N LEU A 44 -3.62 6.82 5.58
CA LEU A 44 -4.61 5.75 5.64
C LEU A 44 -4.36 4.84 6.85
N ALA A 45 -3.11 4.45 7.06
CA ALA A 45 -2.71 3.63 8.20
C ALA A 45 -3.04 4.32 9.53
N TYR A 46 -2.80 5.61 9.63
CA TYR A 46 -3.13 6.39 10.83
C TYR A 46 -4.64 6.44 11.09
N ARG A 47 -5.45 6.62 10.05
CA ARG A 47 -6.91 6.58 10.17
C ARG A 47 -7.41 5.23 10.67
N LEU A 48 -6.77 4.16 10.23
CA LEU A 48 -7.13 2.80 10.62
C LEU A 48 -6.67 2.44 12.04
N THR A 49 -5.48 2.86 12.43
CA THR A 49 -4.86 2.46 13.69
C THR A 49 -5.06 3.44 14.84
N GLY A 50 -5.16 4.73 14.54
CA GLY A 50 -5.37 5.79 15.53
C GLY A 50 -4.14 6.23 16.32
N ASN A 51 -2.95 5.67 16.04
CA ASN A 51 -1.70 6.10 16.68
C ASN A 51 -0.50 6.01 15.74
N VAL A 52 0.53 6.80 16.03
CA VAL A 52 1.73 6.92 15.19
C VAL A 52 2.50 5.62 15.10
N HIS A 53 2.71 4.95 16.22
CA HIS A 53 3.52 3.72 16.25
C HIS A 53 2.90 2.62 15.41
N ASP A 54 1.63 2.36 15.57
CA ASP A 54 0.91 1.35 14.78
C ASP A 54 0.78 1.76 13.32
N ALA A 55 0.64 3.06 13.05
CA ALA A 55 0.60 3.58 11.68
C ALA A 55 1.93 3.39 10.94
N GLU A 56 3.05 3.65 11.60
CA GLU A 56 4.38 3.40 11.04
C GLU A 56 4.61 1.93 10.78
N ASP A 57 4.26 1.09 11.71
CA ASP A 57 4.38 -0.36 11.61
C ASP A 57 3.51 -0.93 10.48
N LEU A 58 2.27 -0.48 10.39
CA LEU A 58 1.36 -0.85 9.31
C LEU A 58 1.89 -0.37 7.95
N THR A 59 2.38 0.85 7.86
CA THR A 59 2.96 1.39 6.63
C THR A 59 4.14 0.55 6.16
N HIS A 60 5.01 0.17 7.06
CA HIS A 60 6.16 -0.70 6.77
C HIS A 60 5.71 -2.07 6.23
N ASP A 61 4.77 -2.71 6.88
CA ASP A 61 4.24 -4.00 6.46
C ASP A 61 3.52 -3.93 5.11
N VAL A 62 2.82 -2.83 4.86
CA VAL A 62 2.17 -2.58 3.55
C VAL A 62 3.19 -2.54 2.43
N PHE A 63 4.29 -1.81 2.60
CA PHE A 63 5.32 -1.74 1.56
C PHE A 63 6.06 -3.07 1.35
N ILE A 64 6.27 -3.85 2.40
CA ILE A 64 6.79 -5.21 2.25
C ILE A 64 5.84 -6.05 1.39
N ARG A 65 4.54 -5.95 1.64
CA ARG A 65 3.53 -6.67 0.87
C ARG A 65 3.46 -6.19 -0.58
N VAL A 66 3.53 -4.88 -0.80
CA VAL A 66 3.58 -4.27 -2.13
C VAL A 66 4.79 -4.77 -2.90
N PHE A 67 5.96 -4.79 -2.29
CA PHE A 67 7.17 -5.29 -2.92
C PHE A 67 7.02 -6.74 -3.40
N ARG A 68 6.45 -7.60 -2.57
CA ARG A 68 6.22 -9.01 -2.90
C ARG A 68 5.14 -9.20 -3.98
N SER A 69 4.22 -8.27 -4.09
CA SER A 69 3.05 -8.38 -4.96
C SER A 69 3.18 -7.59 -6.26
N LEU A 70 4.28 -6.85 -6.48
CA LEU A 70 4.49 -6.05 -7.70
C LEU A 70 4.41 -6.87 -8.98
N GLY A 71 4.88 -8.10 -8.95
CA GLY A 71 4.81 -9.01 -10.09
C GLY A 71 3.39 -9.42 -10.48
N THR A 72 2.43 -9.28 -9.58
CA THR A 72 1.02 -9.60 -9.81
C THR A 72 0.17 -8.37 -10.13
N TYR A 73 0.79 -7.18 -10.08
CA TYR A 73 0.10 -5.95 -10.38
C TYR A 73 -0.28 -5.89 -11.87
N THR A 74 -1.56 -5.66 -12.13
CA THR A 74 -2.07 -5.40 -13.46
C THR A 74 -2.24 -3.89 -13.63
N PRO A 75 -1.81 -3.29 -14.78
CA PRO A 75 -2.01 -1.87 -15.03
C PRO A 75 -3.47 -1.47 -14.85
N GLY A 76 -3.70 -0.48 -13.99
CA GLY A 76 -5.02 0.02 -13.62
C GLY A 76 -4.83 1.13 -12.61
N THR A 77 -5.72 1.22 -11.63
CA THR A 77 -5.61 2.19 -10.56
C THR A 77 -4.64 1.69 -9.49
N PHE A 78 -3.37 2.11 -9.57
CA PHE A 78 -2.34 1.75 -8.58
C PHE A 78 -2.75 2.18 -7.17
N GLU A 79 -3.32 3.35 -7.04
CA GLU A 79 -3.80 3.88 -5.76
C GLU A 79 -4.90 3.02 -5.14
N GLY A 80 -5.85 2.55 -5.93
CA GLY A 80 -6.90 1.65 -5.48
C GLY A 80 -6.35 0.29 -5.04
N TRP A 81 -5.38 -0.24 -5.77
CA TRP A 81 -4.70 -1.47 -5.43
C TRP A 81 -3.91 -1.34 -4.12
N LEU A 82 -3.19 -0.22 -3.95
CA LEU A 82 -2.44 0.10 -2.74
C LEU A 82 -3.36 0.26 -1.52
N HIS A 83 -4.50 0.93 -1.69
CA HIS A 83 -5.53 1.06 -0.67
C HIS A 83 -6.06 -0.32 -0.24
N ARG A 84 -6.32 -1.19 -1.19
CA ARG A 84 -6.78 -2.55 -0.94
C ARG A 84 -5.76 -3.37 -0.14
N ILE A 85 -4.48 -3.30 -0.51
CA ILE A 85 -3.42 -3.96 0.23
C ILE A 85 -3.34 -3.43 1.65
N THR A 86 -3.39 -2.12 1.84
CA THR A 86 -3.33 -1.48 3.16
C THR A 86 -4.47 -1.97 4.05
N THR A 87 -5.68 -1.99 3.53
CA THR A 87 -6.87 -2.48 4.25
C THR A 87 -6.73 -3.96 4.61
N ASN A 88 -6.29 -4.78 3.68
CA ASN A 88 -6.10 -6.21 3.92
C ASN A 88 -5.03 -6.50 4.97
N VAL A 89 -3.90 -5.81 4.91
CA VAL A 89 -2.82 -5.95 5.90
C VAL A 89 -3.31 -5.51 7.29
N PHE A 90 -4.05 -4.41 7.36
CA PHE A 90 -4.66 -3.95 8.61
C PHE A 90 -5.59 -5.00 9.22
N LEU A 91 -6.50 -5.56 8.43
CA LEU A 91 -7.43 -6.58 8.90
C LEU A 91 -6.71 -7.85 9.36
N ASP A 92 -5.69 -8.28 8.64
CA ASP A 92 -4.87 -9.43 9.01
C ASP A 92 -4.15 -9.19 10.35
N LYS A 93 -3.61 -7.98 10.55
CA LYS A 93 -2.99 -7.61 11.82
C LYS A 93 -3.99 -7.62 12.97
N MET A 94 -5.20 -7.11 12.75
CA MET A 94 -6.23 -7.11 13.79
C MET A 94 -6.68 -8.52 14.14
N ARG A 95 -6.82 -9.41 13.18
CA ARG A 95 -7.11 -10.83 13.42
C ARG A 95 -6.02 -11.50 14.24
N ARG A 96 -4.76 -11.23 13.93
CA ARG A 96 -3.62 -11.75 14.72
C ARG A 96 -3.64 -11.23 16.15
N LYS A 97 -3.88 -9.93 16.35
CA LYS A 97 -4.01 -9.34 17.69
C LYS A 97 -5.15 -9.96 18.48
N GLN A 98 -6.30 -10.17 17.87
CA GLN A 98 -7.43 -10.84 18.51
C GLN A 98 -7.10 -12.27 18.90
N ARG A 99 -6.41 -13.00 18.05
CA ARG A 99 -5.98 -14.38 18.35
C ARG A 99 -5.00 -14.41 19.51
N ILE A 100 -3.99 -13.55 19.50
CA ILE A 100 -3.01 -13.43 20.58
C ILE A 100 -3.68 -13.01 21.88
N ARG A 101 -4.65 -12.09 21.84
CA ARG A 101 -5.43 -11.71 23.02
C ARG A 101 -6.25 -12.87 23.57
N PHE A 102 -6.81 -13.67 22.71
CA PHE A 102 -7.59 -14.83 23.09
C PHE A 102 -6.71 -15.90 23.74
N ASP A 103 -5.55 -16.13 23.18
CA ASP A 103 -4.55 -17.05 23.74
C ASP A 103 -3.93 -16.50 25.03
N ALA A 104 -3.77 -15.18 25.16
CA ALA A 104 -3.22 -14.51 26.33
C ALA A 104 -4.24 -14.24 27.45
N LEU A 105 -5.54 -14.42 27.21
CA LEU A 105 -6.55 -14.41 28.27
C LEU A 105 -6.36 -15.57 29.26
N SER A 106 -5.54 -16.54 28.94
CA SER A 106 -5.07 -17.59 29.85
C SER A 106 -3.86 -17.17 30.68
N ASP A 107 -3.17 -16.07 30.33
CA ASP A 107 -2.00 -15.56 31.05
C ASP A 107 -2.12 -14.05 31.28
N GLU A 108 -1.81 -13.58 32.46
CA GLU A 108 -1.92 -12.19 32.96
C GLU A 108 -1.13 -11.13 32.15
N ALA A 109 -0.61 -11.46 31.00
CA ALA A 109 0.22 -10.57 30.18
C ALA A 109 -0.58 -9.51 29.40
N ALA A 110 -1.92 -9.59 29.37
CA ALA A 110 -2.78 -8.68 28.62
C ALA A 110 -2.81 -7.24 29.14
N ALA A 111 -2.31 -7.00 30.35
CA ALA A 111 -2.32 -5.67 30.99
C ALA A 111 -1.17 -4.74 30.53
N ARG A 112 -0.25 -5.19 29.67
CA ARG A 112 0.97 -4.43 29.34
C ARG A 112 0.99 -3.81 27.95
N LEU A 113 -0.06 -3.94 27.16
CA LEU A 113 -0.18 -3.27 25.87
C LEU A 113 -0.88 -1.93 26.03
N THR A 114 -0.26 -1.02 26.79
CA THR A 114 -0.61 0.39 26.73
C THR A 114 -0.17 0.92 25.38
N SER A 115 -1.13 1.21 24.51
CA SER A 115 -0.90 1.91 23.27
C SER A 115 -0.22 3.25 23.57
N ARG A 116 0.97 3.45 23.03
CA ARG A 116 1.58 4.77 23.00
C ARG A 116 0.76 5.64 22.08
N SER A 117 -0.07 6.50 22.64
CA SER A 117 -0.78 7.50 21.86
C SER A 117 0.22 8.51 21.28
N ALA A 118 0.02 8.84 20.01
CA ALA A 118 0.73 9.91 19.35
C ALA A 118 0.51 11.24 20.10
N THR A 119 1.48 12.14 20.08
CA THR A 119 1.25 13.50 20.53
C THR A 119 0.19 14.16 19.62
N PRO A 120 -0.69 15.02 20.16
CA PRO A 120 -1.74 15.69 19.36
C PRO A 120 -1.20 16.45 18.15
N GLU A 121 -0.02 17.01 18.26
CA GLU A 121 0.64 17.76 17.17
C GLU A 121 1.04 16.86 16.01
N GLN A 122 1.64 15.71 16.30
CA GLN A 122 2.00 14.73 15.26
C GLN A 122 0.76 14.15 14.57
N ALA A 123 -0.30 13.93 15.31
CA ALA A 123 -1.57 13.46 14.76
C ALA A 123 -2.20 14.49 13.83
N PHE A 124 -2.12 15.78 14.16
CA PHE A 124 -2.66 16.86 13.34
C PHE A 124 -1.89 17.03 12.03
N GLU A 125 -0.56 17.06 12.08
CA GLU A 125 0.29 17.22 10.90
C GLU A 125 0.15 16.06 9.90
N GLN A 126 -0.05 14.86 10.40
CA GLN A 126 -0.07 13.65 9.58
C GLN A 126 -1.43 13.32 8.97
N ASN A 127 -2.50 13.75 9.57
CA ASN A 127 -3.81 13.19 9.24
C ASN A 127 -4.82 14.20 8.67
N HIS A 128 -4.76 15.47 8.99
CA HIS A 128 -5.73 16.53 8.59
C HIS A 128 -7.21 16.20 8.89
N LEU A 129 -7.47 15.18 9.68
CA LEU A 129 -8.81 14.90 10.20
C LEU A 129 -9.01 15.58 11.54
N GLY A 130 -10.20 16.11 11.76
CA GLY A 130 -10.56 16.61 13.07
C GLY A 130 -10.50 15.50 14.13
N ASP A 131 -10.12 15.86 15.35
CA ASP A 131 -10.01 14.91 16.47
C ASP A 131 -11.31 14.13 16.72
N ASP A 132 -12.45 14.76 16.49
CA ASP A 132 -13.76 14.14 16.67
C ASP A 132 -14.01 13.00 15.66
N VAL A 133 -13.56 13.20 14.42
CA VAL A 133 -13.67 12.18 13.37
C VAL A 133 -12.75 11.00 13.69
N GLN A 134 -11.53 11.27 14.12
CA GLN A 134 -10.60 10.21 14.50
C GLN A 134 -11.12 9.40 15.70
N LYS A 135 -11.67 10.06 16.70
CA LYS A 135 -12.29 9.38 17.85
C LYS A 135 -13.48 8.52 17.43
N ALA A 136 -14.30 9.02 16.51
CA ALA A 136 -15.42 8.25 15.98
C ALA A 136 -14.95 7.01 15.23
N LEU A 137 -13.87 7.11 14.44
CA LEU A 137 -13.25 5.97 13.77
C LEU A 137 -12.69 4.96 14.76
N ASP A 138 -12.01 5.44 15.81
CA ASP A 138 -11.42 4.57 16.83
C ASP A 138 -12.47 3.79 17.63
N ALA A 139 -13.67 4.36 17.76
CA ALA A 139 -14.81 3.71 18.42
C ALA A 139 -15.41 2.57 17.59
N LEU A 140 -15.15 2.52 16.28
CA LEU A 140 -15.67 1.46 15.41
C LEU A 140 -14.84 0.18 15.53
N PRO A 141 -15.47 -1.01 15.44
CA PRO A 141 -14.75 -2.25 15.24
C PRO A 141 -13.85 -2.19 14.01
N PRO A 142 -12.69 -2.91 14.00
CA PRO A 142 -11.72 -2.81 12.90
C PRO A 142 -12.29 -3.06 11.52
N GLN A 143 -13.19 -4.02 11.36
CA GLN A 143 -13.82 -4.34 10.08
C GLN A 143 -14.69 -3.19 9.55
N PHE A 144 -15.39 -2.50 10.42
CA PHE A 144 -16.21 -1.34 10.03
C PHE A 144 -15.35 -0.11 9.75
N ARG A 145 -14.29 0.07 10.51
CA ARG A 145 -13.31 1.13 10.27
C ARG A 145 -12.66 0.99 8.90
N ALA A 146 -12.28 -0.22 8.52
CA ALA A 146 -11.73 -0.51 7.21
C ALA A 146 -12.72 -0.25 6.07
N ALA A 147 -14.00 -0.46 6.29
CA ALA A 147 -15.03 -0.19 5.29
C ALA A 147 -15.32 1.29 5.10
N VAL A 148 -15.22 2.11 6.16
CA VAL A 148 -15.49 3.55 6.13
C VAL A 148 -14.31 4.35 5.57
N VAL A 149 -13.10 3.95 5.88
CA VAL A 149 -11.87 4.60 5.43
C VAL A 149 -11.54 4.18 4.01
#